data_fefc5c60ec6006948e7ed28fa4c62bad
#
_entry.id   fefc5c60ec6006948e7ed28fa4c62bad
#
_cell.length_a   1.000
_cell.length_b   1.000
_cell.length_c   1.000
_cell.angle_alpha   90.00
_cell.angle_beta   90.00
_cell.angle_gamma   90.00
#
_symmetry.space_group_name_H-M   'P 1'
#
loop_
_entity.id
_entity.type
_entity.pdbx_description
1 polymer ?
#
loop_
_entity_poly.entity_id
_entity_poly.type
_entity_poly.pdbx_seq_one_letter_code
_entity_poly.pdbx_strand_id
1 'polypeptide(L)'
;MNRYENKTGGFKSLGQFLVTVRKYYDGDHKDNRLIFGKTVGHMVEGEDSQGGALVPEQWADEIYYAALENSIVRSRATVLPAKSDSLKIRKFVETDRSSNLFGGVTFTWTEELGDKTAAISKPALGELELNPHKLVGGCWVTNELEDDYGKFGDFMKLVFGLALAFVEDDAFLWGTGAGTPLGAIHASNGSLIPVTRSGVGFLDWTDIAHMAERLLPRSWETAVWLINPGAIDELLEATAPVANQATILDLSERKLWGIPFIPTEKCQAMGTQGDIALCDFGHGHYLIADREMRIAASRHVPGSYGFTTDETFWKIVLRVDGQPLMTVPITPYRGANTLSAFIVLTTTS
;
A
#
# COMPACT_ATOMS: atom_id res chain seq x y z
N MET A 1 -35.74 10.62 -10.13
CA MET A 1 -34.80 9.61 -10.67
C MET A 1 -33.46 9.83 -9.98
N ASN A 2 -33.07 8.92 -9.08
CA ASN A 2 -31.91 9.07 -8.20
C ASN A 2 -30.60 9.05 -9.00
N ARG A 3 -29.82 10.13 -8.89
CA ARG A 3 -28.49 10.28 -9.52
C ARG A 3 -27.41 9.32 -8.99
N TYR A 4 -27.73 8.51 -7.99
CA TYR A 4 -26.79 7.61 -7.31
C TYR A 4 -26.82 6.15 -7.78
N GLU A 5 -27.69 5.80 -8.73
CA GLU A 5 -27.83 4.41 -9.18
C GLU A 5 -27.02 4.05 -10.44
N ASN A 6 -26.29 4.98 -11.04
CA ASN A 6 -25.58 4.70 -12.28
C ASN A 6 -24.07 4.70 -12.05
N LYS A 7 -23.53 3.55 -11.61
CA LYS A 7 -22.10 3.36 -11.35
C LYS A 7 -21.19 3.72 -12.53
N THR A 8 -21.72 3.74 -13.75
CA THR A 8 -21.00 4.11 -14.98
C THR A 8 -21.02 5.62 -15.26
N GLY A 9 -21.70 6.44 -14.45
CA GLY A 9 -21.91 7.86 -14.74
C GLY A 9 -22.69 8.13 -16.04
N GLY A 10 -23.36 7.10 -16.62
CA GLY A 10 -24.11 7.21 -17.88
C GLY A 10 -23.26 7.03 -19.15
N PHE A 11 -22.00 6.60 -19.02
CA PHE A 11 -21.15 6.27 -20.15
C PHE A 11 -21.16 4.77 -20.45
N LYS A 12 -21.04 4.38 -21.72
CA LYS A 12 -21.06 2.97 -22.15
C LYS A 12 -19.73 2.26 -21.98
N SER A 13 -18.62 3.00 -22.01
CA SER A 13 -17.25 2.47 -21.86
C SER A 13 -16.32 3.54 -21.27
N LEU A 14 -15.20 3.11 -20.68
CA LEU A 14 -14.14 4.02 -20.22
C LEU A 14 -13.63 4.91 -21.35
N GLY A 15 -13.42 4.36 -22.55
CA GLY A 15 -13.03 5.14 -23.72
C GLY A 15 -14.01 6.27 -24.06
N GLN A 16 -15.33 6.01 -24.00
CA GLN A 16 -16.31 7.06 -24.21
C GLN A 16 -16.24 8.16 -23.15
N PHE A 17 -16.06 7.80 -21.88
CA PHE A 17 -15.84 8.76 -20.80
C PHE A 17 -14.60 9.62 -21.07
N LEU A 18 -13.46 8.99 -21.36
CA LEU A 18 -12.20 9.66 -21.62
C LEU A 18 -12.32 10.67 -22.78
N VAL A 19 -12.89 10.26 -23.90
CA VAL A 19 -13.08 11.16 -25.03
C VAL A 19 -14.03 12.32 -24.71
N THR A 20 -15.05 12.10 -23.88
CA THR A 20 -15.92 13.18 -23.43
C THR A 20 -15.17 14.16 -22.52
N VAL A 21 -14.30 13.66 -21.65
CA VAL A 21 -13.38 14.48 -20.84
C VAL A 21 -12.47 15.33 -21.75
N ARG A 22 -11.86 14.74 -22.78
CA ARG A 22 -11.06 15.47 -23.76
C ARG A 22 -11.82 16.61 -24.40
N LYS A 23 -13.02 16.32 -24.98
CA LYS A 23 -13.87 17.34 -25.63
C LYS A 23 -14.24 18.50 -24.72
N TYR A 24 -14.42 18.22 -23.41
CA TYR A 24 -14.65 19.28 -22.43
C TYR A 24 -13.44 20.20 -22.29
N TYR A 25 -12.23 19.65 -22.20
CA TYR A 25 -10.98 20.45 -22.07
C TYR A 25 -10.59 21.14 -23.38
N ASP A 26 -10.96 20.60 -24.53
CA ASP A 26 -10.80 21.25 -25.85
C ASP A 26 -11.82 22.38 -26.08
N GLY A 27 -12.79 22.56 -25.17
CA GLY A 27 -13.81 23.61 -25.26
C GLY A 27 -15.00 23.27 -26.16
N ASP A 28 -15.05 22.08 -26.73
CA ASP A 28 -16.01 21.69 -27.77
C ASP A 28 -17.39 21.35 -27.22
N HIS A 29 -17.50 20.85 -25.98
CA HIS A 29 -18.80 20.41 -25.45
C HIS A 29 -18.84 20.29 -23.94
N LYS A 30 -19.83 20.94 -23.29
CA LYS A 30 -20.14 20.74 -21.87
C LYS A 30 -21.10 19.56 -21.71
N ASP A 31 -20.60 18.38 -21.37
CA ASP A 31 -21.44 17.24 -21.09
C ASP A 31 -21.86 17.22 -19.61
N ASN A 32 -23.16 17.24 -19.36
CA ASN A 32 -23.73 17.26 -18.00
C ASN A 32 -23.48 15.97 -17.19
N ARG A 33 -22.95 14.92 -17.83
CA ARG A 33 -22.58 13.67 -17.17
C ARG A 33 -21.23 13.78 -16.45
N LEU A 34 -20.38 14.73 -16.85
CA LEU A 34 -19.10 14.97 -16.20
C LEU A 34 -19.32 15.67 -14.85
N ILE A 35 -18.75 15.10 -13.81
CA ILE A 35 -18.79 15.64 -12.45
C ILE A 35 -17.40 16.16 -12.11
N PHE A 36 -17.30 17.44 -11.77
CA PHE A 36 -16.06 18.06 -11.32
C PHE A 36 -16.13 18.22 -9.80
N GLY A 37 -15.06 17.83 -9.10
CA GLY A 37 -14.99 18.00 -7.65
C GLY A 37 -14.96 19.46 -7.26
N LYS A 38 -15.86 19.89 -6.39
CA LYS A 38 -15.81 21.23 -5.79
C LYS A 38 -14.59 21.30 -4.87
N THR A 39 -13.67 22.19 -5.19
CA THR A 39 -12.57 22.54 -4.28
C THR A 39 -13.15 23.38 -3.15
N VAL A 40 -13.18 22.86 -1.93
CA VAL A 40 -13.56 23.62 -0.74
C VAL A 40 -12.31 24.35 -0.26
N GLY A 41 -12.29 25.68 -0.48
CA GLY A 41 -11.53 26.62 0.35
C GLY A 41 -10.03 26.79 0.12
N HIS A 42 -9.60 27.08 -1.09
CA HIS A 42 -8.51 28.03 -1.30
C HIS A 42 -8.85 28.89 -2.51
N MET A 43 -8.97 30.20 -2.28
CA MET A 43 -9.10 31.19 -3.34
C MET A 43 -7.81 31.22 -4.16
N VAL A 44 -7.77 30.44 -5.22
CA VAL A 44 -7.00 30.77 -6.40
C VAL A 44 -8.07 31.09 -7.44
N GLU A 45 -8.31 32.39 -7.59
CA GLU A 45 -9.15 32.92 -8.65
C GLU A 45 -8.62 32.42 -9.99
N GLY A 46 -9.47 31.73 -10.74
CA GLY A 46 -9.36 31.64 -12.17
C GLY A 46 -8.98 30.33 -12.80
N GLU A 47 -8.98 29.15 -12.13
CA GLU A 47 -8.72 27.90 -12.87
C GLU A 47 -9.61 26.72 -12.45
N ASP A 48 -10.75 26.59 -13.13
CA ASP A 48 -11.51 25.35 -13.28
C ASP A 48 -10.65 24.22 -13.94
N SER A 49 -9.49 24.60 -14.50
CA SER A 49 -8.56 23.72 -15.23
C SER A 49 -7.74 22.78 -14.33
N GLN A 50 -7.67 22.98 -13.01
CA GLN A 50 -6.91 22.11 -12.12
C GLN A 50 -7.71 20.97 -11.47
N GLY A 51 -9.03 21.02 -11.57
CA GLY A 51 -9.91 20.06 -10.93
C GLY A 51 -10.41 18.96 -11.86
N GLY A 52 -9.55 18.12 -12.45
CA GLY A 52 -9.94 17.05 -13.39
C GLY A 52 -11.34 16.44 -13.16
N ALA A 53 -11.96 15.89 -14.19
CA ALA A 53 -13.24 15.22 -14.08
C ALA A 53 -13.12 14.02 -13.14
N LEU A 54 -14.12 13.83 -12.26
CA LEU A 54 -14.20 12.66 -11.40
C LEU A 54 -14.43 11.42 -12.27
N VAL A 55 -13.59 10.41 -12.06
CA VAL A 55 -13.77 9.11 -12.71
C VAL A 55 -14.95 8.41 -12.05
N PRO A 56 -15.96 7.94 -12.80
CA PRO A 56 -17.04 7.13 -12.26
C PRO A 56 -16.50 5.91 -11.51
N GLU A 57 -17.17 5.50 -10.41
CA GLU A 57 -16.73 4.42 -9.53
C GLU A 57 -16.36 3.13 -10.28
N GLN A 58 -17.19 2.73 -11.24
CA GLN A 58 -16.92 1.50 -12.01
C GLN A 58 -15.58 1.53 -12.76
N TRP A 59 -15.24 2.66 -13.38
CA TRP A 59 -14.00 2.79 -14.14
C TRP A 59 -12.79 2.97 -13.25
N ALA A 60 -12.96 3.64 -12.11
CA ALA A 60 -11.92 3.70 -11.07
C ALA A 60 -11.64 2.29 -10.53
N ASP A 61 -12.69 1.52 -10.21
CA ASP A 61 -12.57 0.14 -9.75
C ASP A 61 -11.86 -0.75 -10.79
N GLU A 62 -12.13 -0.56 -12.10
CA GLU A 62 -11.45 -1.33 -13.15
C GLU A 62 -9.95 -1.01 -13.25
N ILE A 63 -9.56 0.26 -13.08
CA ILE A 63 -8.14 0.65 -13.02
C ILE A 63 -7.48 0.09 -11.77
N TYR A 64 -8.14 0.20 -10.61
CA TYR A 64 -7.65 -0.40 -9.38
C TYR A 64 -7.59 -1.93 -9.45
N TYR A 65 -8.53 -2.58 -10.13
CA TYR A 65 -8.50 -4.03 -10.31
C TYR A 65 -7.27 -4.48 -11.10
N ALA A 66 -6.94 -3.78 -12.19
CA ALA A 66 -5.69 -4.03 -12.92
C ALA A 66 -4.44 -3.76 -12.06
N ALA A 67 -4.50 -2.77 -11.15
CA ALA A 67 -3.44 -2.51 -10.18
C ALA A 67 -3.35 -3.63 -9.12
N LEU A 68 -4.50 -4.11 -8.61
CA LEU A 68 -4.55 -5.15 -7.56
C LEU A 68 -3.95 -6.48 -8.01
N GLU A 69 -4.11 -6.86 -9.28
CA GLU A 69 -3.49 -8.08 -9.82
C GLU A 69 -1.95 -8.06 -9.72
N ASN A 70 -1.36 -6.88 -9.72
CA ASN A 70 0.10 -6.68 -9.71
C ASN A 70 0.62 -6.08 -8.39
N SER A 71 -0.28 -5.60 -7.52
CA SER A 71 0.10 -4.98 -6.24
C SER A 71 0.39 -6.02 -5.17
N ILE A 72 1.52 -5.82 -4.48
CA ILE A 72 1.94 -6.63 -3.33
C ILE A 72 1.22 -6.18 -2.07
N VAL A 73 1.19 -4.88 -1.81
CA VAL A 73 0.71 -4.32 -0.54
C VAL A 73 -0.79 -4.10 -0.55
N ARG A 74 -1.33 -3.37 -1.53
CA ARG A 74 -2.76 -3.02 -1.60
C ARG A 74 -3.68 -4.24 -1.61
N SER A 75 -3.27 -5.33 -2.27
CA SER A 75 -4.04 -6.58 -2.32
C SER A 75 -4.18 -7.28 -0.97
N ARG A 76 -3.35 -6.95 0.01
CA ARG A 76 -3.29 -7.57 1.35
C ARG A 76 -3.66 -6.62 2.47
N ALA A 77 -3.42 -5.32 2.28
CA ALA A 77 -3.67 -4.28 3.28
C ALA A 77 -5.16 -3.94 3.41
N THR A 78 -5.50 -3.29 4.53
CA THR A 78 -6.86 -2.77 4.73
C THR A 78 -7.00 -1.40 4.13
N VAL A 79 -7.84 -1.28 3.08
CA VAL A 79 -8.12 -0.01 2.41
C VAL A 79 -9.34 0.67 3.04
N LEU A 80 -9.21 1.95 3.37
CA LEU A 80 -10.23 2.78 3.99
C LEU A 80 -10.54 3.99 3.11
N PRO A 81 -11.79 4.18 2.68
CA PRO A 81 -12.13 5.34 1.87
C PRO A 81 -12.09 6.62 2.71
N ALA A 82 -11.24 7.57 2.33
CA ALA A 82 -11.08 8.86 3.00
C ALA A 82 -11.97 9.92 2.34
N LYS A 83 -12.95 10.45 3.08
CA LYS A 83 -13.84 11.53 2.61
C LYS A 83 -13.29 12.93 2.90
N SER A 84 -12.33 13.06 3.80
CA SER A 84 -11.69 14.31 4.22
C SER A 84 -10.20 14.30 3.94
N ASP A 85 -9.53 15.42 4.17
CA ASP A 85 -8.07 15.55 3.99
C ASP A 85 -7.28 14.78 5.05
N SER A 86 -7.89 14.41 6.17
CA SER A 86 -7.32 13.53 7.17
C SER A 86 -8.33 12.48 7.63
N LEU A 87 -7.87 11.29 7.91
CA LEU A 87 -8.63 10.19 8.49
C LEU A 87 -8.01 9.80 9.83
N LYS A 88 -8.76 10.02 10.92
CA LYS A 88 -8.31 9.70 12.27
C LYS A 88 -8.91 8.38 12.73
N ILE A 89 -8.05 7.45 13.13
CA ILE A 89 -8.42 6.11 13.57
C ILE A 89 -7.98 5.95 15.02
N ARG A 90 -8.92 5.54 15.87
CA ARG A 90 -8.59 5.17 17.24
C ARG A 90 -8.06 3.75 17.29
N LYS A 91 -6.95 3.55 17.98
CA LYS A 91 -6.34 2.24 18.19
C LYS A 91 -6.06 1.99 19.65
N PHE A 92 -6.00 0.72 20.05
CA PHE A 92 -5.46 0.35 21.35
C PHE A 92 -3.94 0.52 21.34
N VAL A 93 -3.41 1.08 22.42
CA VAL A 93 -1.95 1.19 22.61
C VAL A 93 -1.49 -0.12 23.24
N GLU A 94 -0.94 -1.00 22.42
CA GLU A 94 -0.40 -2.28 22.86
C GLU A 94 1.12 -2.27 22.63
N THR A 95 1.87 -2.16 23.71
CA THR A 95 3.34 -2.12 23.66
C THR A 95 3.96 -3.30 24.43
N ASP A 96 3.30 -3.76 25.47
CA ASP A 96 3.80 -4.80 26.36
C ASP A 96 2.66 -5.70 26.83
N ARG A 97 2.64 -6.94 26.35
CA ARG A 97 1.63 -7.94 26.73
C ARG A 97 1.88 -8.55 28.11
N SER A 98 3.06 -8.37 28.70
CA SER A 98 3.36 -8.85 30.05
C SER A 98 2.68 -8.02 31.13
N SER A 99 2.52 -6.71 30.90
CA SER A 99 1.98 -5.78 31.87
C SER A 99 0.70 -5.08 31.40
N ASN A 100 0.46 -4.96 30.09
CA ASN A 100 -0.58 -4.12 29.52
C ASN A 100 -1.29 -4.79 28.32
N LEU A 101 -2.08 -5.83 28.59
CA LEU A 101 -2.82 -6.55 27.58
C LEU A 101 -3.87 -5.65 26.92
N PHE A 102 -3.93 -5.64 25.56
CA PHE A 102 -4.97 -4.98 24.76
C PHE A 102 -5.31 -3.55 25.22
N GLY A 103 -4.26 -2.74 25.43
CA GLY A 103 -4.43 -1.35 25.87
C GLY A 103 -4.68 -1.17 27.36
N GLY A 104 -4.42 -2.21 28.18
CA GLY A 104 -4.51 -2.14 29.64
C GLY A 104 -5.77 -2.70 30.27
N VAL A 105 -6.49 -3.54 29.54
CA VAL A 105 -7.60 -4.30 30.14
C VAL A 105 -7.01 -5.51 30.85
N THR A 106 -7.21 -5.62 32.17
CA THR A 106 -6.73 -6.75 32.97
C THR A 106 -7.89 -7.62 33.43
N PHE A 107 -7.70 -8.94 33.35
CA PHE A 107 -8.59 -9.92 33.94
C PHE A 107 -7.82 -10.70 35.00
N THR A 108 -8.40 -10.85 36.19
CA THR A 108 -7.84 -11.60 37.32
C THR A 108 -8.81 -12.65 37.80
N TRP A 109 -8.24 -13.80 38.15
CA TRP A 109 -9.01 -14.83 38.83
C TRP A 109 -9.18 -14.41 40.30
N THR A 110 -10.39 -14.33 40.79
CA THR A 110 -10.72 -13.97 42.18
C THR A 110 -11.60 -15.02 42.78
N GLU A 111 -11.42 -15.24 44.07
CA GLU A 111 -12.31 -16.08 44.86
C GLU A 111 -13.69 -15.43 45.04
N GLU A 112 -14.70 -16.25 45.53
CA GLU A 112 -16.08 -15.86 45.71
C GLU A 112 -16.19 -14.77 46.78
N LEU A 113 -15.94 -13.79 47.02
CA LEU A 113 -15.88 -12.64 47.95
C LEU A 113 -14.53 -11.91 47.93
N GLY A 114 -13.63 -12.28 46.97
CA GLY A 114 -12.33 -11.66 46.84
C GLY A 114 -12.42 -10.21 46.35
N ASP A 115 -11.41 -9.43 46.70
CA ASP A 115 -11.25 -8.05 46.23
C ASP A 115 -11.04 -8.01 44.71
N LYS A 116 -11.89 -7.24 44.02
CA LYS A 116 -11.90 -7.08 42.56
C LYS A 116 -11.14 -5.83 42.10
N THR A 117 -10.51 -5.08 43.00
CA THR A 117 -9.78 -3.84 42.67
C THR A 117 -8.62 -4.08 41.70
N ALA A 118 -7.98 -5.25 41.74
CA ALA A 118 -6.89 -5.61 40.82
C ALA A 118 -7.36 -5.78 39.34
N ALA A 119 -8.67 -5.97 39.10
CA ALA A 119 -9.25 -6.07 37.77
C ALA A 119 -9.69 -4.71 37.21
N ILE A 120 -9.56 -3.62 37.95
CA ILE A 120 -9.97 -2.29 37.50
C ILE A 120 -8.83 -1.64 36.74
N SER A 121 -8.97 -1.58 35.43
CA SER A 121 -8.00 -0.93 34.57
C SER A 121 -8.66 0.08 33.63
N LYS A 122 -7.92 1.06 33.19
CA LYS A 122 -8.36 2.05 32.19
C LYS A 122 -7.66 1.77 30.87
N PRO A 123 -8.40 1.40 29.80
CA PRO A 123 -7.77 1.16 28.50
C PRO A 123 -7.16 2.46 27.94
N ALA A 124 -5.93 2.38 27.47
CA ALA A 124 -5.25 3.44 26.76
C ALA A 124 -5.62 3.38 25.25
N LEU A 125 -6.22 4.45 24.76
CA LEU A 125 -6.53 4.64 23.35
C LEU A 125 -5.54 5.63 22.75
N GLY A 126 -4.90 5.23 21.67
CA GLY A 126 -4.09 6.09 20.82
C GLY A 126 -4.87 6.51 19.57
N GLU A 127 -4.35 7.48 18.86
CA GLU A 127 -4.87 7.96 17.59
C GLU A 127 -3.81 7.76 16.51
N LEU A 128 -4.24 7.25 15.34
CA LEU A 128 -3.46 7.21 14.13
C LEU A 128 -4.12 8.14 13.13
N GLU A 129 -3.36 9.04 12.53
CA GLU A 129 -3.84 9.99 11.53
C GLU A 129 -3.23 9.67 10.18
N LEU A 130 -4.09 9.40 9.20
CA LEU A 130 -3.75 9.19 7.80
C LEU A 130 -4.06 10.48 7.03
N ASN A 131 -3.07 11.01 6.32
CA ASN A 131 -3.16 12.26 5.57
C ASN A 131 -2.90 12.00 4.08
N PRO A 132 -3.95 11.72 3.25
CA PRO A 132 -3.76 11.35 1.87
C PRO A 132 -2.96 12.36 1.04
N HIS A 133 -1.78 11.96 0.61
CA HIS A 133 -0.87 12.73 -0.23
C HIS A 133 -1.23 12.62 -1.70
N LYS A 134 -0.91 13.65 -2.48
CA LYS A 134 -1.25 13.71 -3.90
C LYS A 134 -0.28 12.86 -4.71
N LEU A 135 -0.78 11.82 -5.38
CA LEU A 135 -0.08 11.03 -6.39
C LEU A 135 -0.58 11.44 -7.77
N VAL A 136 0.34 11.72 -8.69
CA VAL A 136 0.03 12.16 -10.05
C VAL A 136 0.77 11.26 -11.04
N GLY A 137 0.03 10.69 -11.97
CA GLY A 137 0.57 9.96 -13.12
C GLY A 137 0.07 10.58 -14.42
N GLY A 138 0.84 10.46 -15.50
CA GLY A 138 0.39 10.93 -16.80
C GLY A 138 1.14 10.29 -17.95
N CYS A 139 0.52 10.28 -19.13
CA CYS A 139 1.12 9.79 -20.36
C CYS A 139 0.68 10.63 -21.56
N TRP A 140 1.50 10.60 -22.62
CA TRP A 140 1.17 11.13 -23.93
C TRP A 140 0.52 10.05 -24.76
N VAL A 141 -0.55 10.39 -25.46
CA VAL A 141 -1.30 9.47 -26.33
C VAL A 141 -1.54 10.15 -27.66
N THR A 142 -1.33 9.45 -28.76
CA THR A 142 -1.61 9.95 -30.10
C THR A 142 -3.13 10.05 -30.36
N ASN A 143 -3.53 11.04 -31.13
CA ASN A 143 -4.95 11.23 -31.46
C ASN A 143 -5.53 10.04 -32.21
N GLU A 144 -4.74 9.34 -33.02
CA GLU A 144 -5.15 8.14 -33.76
C GLU A 144 -5.58 7.01 -32.81
N LEU A 145 -4.83 6.81 -31.69
CA LEU A 145 -5.22 5.82 -30.66
C LEU A 145 -6.48 6.24 -29.91
N GLU A 146 -6.66 7.55 -29.68
CA GLU A 146 -7.86 8.06 -29.02
C GLU A 146 -9.13 7.89 -29.86
N ASP A 147 -9.04 7.89 -31.20
CA ASP A 147 -10.18 7.71 -32.09
C ASP A 147 -10.71 6.27 -32.07
N ASP A 148 -9.90 5.28 -31.65
CA ASP A 148 -10.36 3.90 -31.40
C ASP A 148 -10.80 3.75 -29.92
N TYR A 149 -12.02 4.16 -29.59
CA TYR A 149 -12.58 4.18 -28.24
C TYR A 149 -12.42 2.88 -27.43
N GLY A 150 -12.54 1.73 -28.11
CA GLY A 150 -12.45 0.44 -27.43
C GLY A 150 -11.03 0.15 -26.94
N LYS A 151 -10.10 0.22 -27.85
CA LYS A 151 -8.67 -0.04 -27.55
C LYS A 151 -8.05 1.02 -26.66
N PHE A 152 -8.46 2.29 -26.83
CA PHE A 152 -7.96 3.37 -26.01
C PHE A 152 -8.32 3.19 -24.53
N GLY A 153 -9.58 2.86 -24.22
CA GLY A 153 -10.00 2.63 -22.84
C GLY A 153 -9.26 1.48 -22.18
N ASP A 154 -9.09 0.36 -22.88
CA ASP A 154 -8.39 -0.82 -22.37
C ASP A 154 -6.88 -0.55 -22.19
N PHE A 155 -6.26 0.18 -23.13
CA PHE A 155 -4.87 0.61 -23.04
C PHE A 155 -4.63 1.49 -21.81
N MET A 156 -5.46 2.52 -21.61
CA MET A 156 -5.34 3.44 -20.49
C MET A 156 -5.53 2.73 -19.14
N LYS A 157 -6.50 1.82 -19.05
CA LYS A 157 -6.73 0.99 -17.88
C LYS A 157 -5.50 0.16 -17.51
N LEU A 158 -4.92 -0.52 -18.50
CA LEU A 158 -3.73 -1.35 -18.29
C LEU A 158 -2.51 -0.51 -17.88
N VAL A 159 -2.18 0.53 -18.64
CA VAL A 159 -0.98 1.36 -18.40
C VAL A 159 -1.06 2.07 -17.06
N PHE A 160 -2.18 2.71 -16.76
CA PHE A 160 -2.33 3.40 -15.48
C PHE A 160 -2.41 2.43 -14.30
N GLY A 161 -3.08 1.27 -14.46
CA GLY A 161 -3.14 0.25 -13.43
C GLY A 161 -1.76 -0.31 -13.06
N LEU A 162 -0.95 -0.67 -14.05
CA LEU A 162 0.41 -1.18 -13.84
C LEU A 162 1.33 -0.13 -13.21
N ALA A 163 1.31 1.10 -13.75
CA ALA A 163 2.12 2.19 -13.22
C ALA A 163 1.72 2.55 -11.80
N LEU A 164 0.42 2.58 -11.51
CA LEU A 164 -0.11 2.85 -10.17
C LEU A 164 0.37 1.79 -9.17
N ALA A 165 0.19 0.50 -9.50
CA ALA A 165 0.63 -0.60 -8.64
C ALA A 165 2.12 -0.52 -8.33
N PHE A 166 2.93 -0.19 -9.32
CA PHE A 166 4.39 -0.11 -9.15
C PHE A 166 4.78 1.01 -8.18
N VAL A 167 4.24 2.21 -8.38
CA VAL A 167 4.60 3.39 -7.56
C VAL A 167 4.00 3.32 -6.16
N GLU A 168 2.76 2.84 -6.03
CA GLU A 168 2.12 2.67 -4.72
C GLU A 168 2.85 1.64 -3.86
N ASP A 169 3.19 0.48 -4.42
CA ASP A 169 3.90 -0.55 -3.66
C ASP A 169 5.29 -0.07 -3.21
N ASP A 170 6.01 0.68 -4.06
CA ASP A 170 7.29 1.27 -3.66
C ASP A 170 7.10 2.26 -2.50
N ALA A 171 6.10 3.13 -2.58
CA ALA A 171 5.78 4.07 -1.51
C ALA A 171 5.31 3.37 -0.22
N PHE A 172 4.52 2.29 -0.31
CA PHE A 172 4.06 1.54 0.85
C PHE A 172 5.15 0.66 1.49
N LEU A 173 6.20 0.34 0.76
CA LEU A 173 7.36 -0.36 1.31
C LEU A 173 8.41 0.59 1.87
N TRP A 174 8.78 1.64 1.11
CA TRP A 174 9.94 2.49 1.38
C TRP A 174 9.62 3.95 1.67
N GLY A 175 8.39 4.40 1.55
CA GLY A 175 8.03 5.80 1.77
C GLY A 175 8.44 6.31 3.15
N THR A 176 8.81 7.59 3.22
CA THR A 176 9.37 8.22 4.43
C THR A 176 8.30 8.69 5.42
N GLY A 177 7.03 8.75 5.02
CA GLY A 177 5.95 9.36 5.81
C GLY A 177 5.90 10.88 5.71
N ALA A 178 6.79 11.52 4.95
CA ALA A 178 6.81 12.97 4.75
C ALA A 178 6.49 13.29 3.29
N GLY A 179 5.23 13.66 3.02
CA GLY A 179 4.74 13.89 1.66
C GLY A 179 4.48 12.61 0.84
N THR A 180 4.77 11.46 1.40
CA THR A 180 4.54 10.12 0.88
C THR A 180 4.00 9.23 2.00
N PRO A 181 3.36 8.10 1.71
CA PRO A 181 3.00 7.09 2.72
C PRO A 181 4.19 6.70 3.61
N LEU A 182 3.92 6.23 4.81
CA LEU A 182 4.96 5.65 5.66
C LEU A 182 5.14 4.18 5.29
N GLY A 183 6.32 3.86 4.78
CA GLY A 183 6.66 2.53 4.31
C GLY A 183 6.76 1.50 5.44
N ALA A 184 6.32 0.28 5.15
CA ALA A 184 6.33 -0.83 6.10
C ALA A 184 7.75 -1.23 6.53
N ILE A 185 8.70 -1.20 5.60
CA ILE A 185 10.11 -1.60 5.82
C ILE A 185 11.08 -0.41 5.87
N HIS A 186 10.56 0.81 5.84
CA HIS A 186 11.38 2.01 5.99
C HIS A 186 11.80 2.21 7.44
N ALA A 187 13.02 2.71 7.66
CA ALA A 187 13.60 2.93 9.00
C ALA A 187 12.76 3.86 9.90
N SER A 188 11.93 4.74 9.33
CA SER A 188 11.00 5.59 10.09
C SER A 188 9.79 4.84 10.66
N ASN A 189 9.55 3.59 10.23
CA ASN A 189 8.53 2.74 10.84
C ASN A 189 9.01 2.27 12.21
N GLY A 190 8.50 2.86 13.27
CA GLY A 190 8.89 2.52 14.63
C GLY A 190 8.55 1.09 15.06
N SER A 191 7.67 0.39 14.33
CA SER A 191 7.35 -1.02 14.58
C SER A 191 8.25 -2.00 13.82
N LEU A 192 9.11 -1.53 12.92
CA LEU A 192 10.04 -2.37 12.17
C LEU A 192 11.08 -3.00 13.09
N ILE A 193 11.29 -4.31 12.94
CA ILE A 193 12.37 -5.02 13.64
C ILE A 193 13.48 -5.34 12.64
N PRO A 194 14.65 -4.71 12.75
CA PRO A 194 15.84 -5.12 12.01
C PRO A 194 16.45 -6.35 12.67
N VAL A 195 16.70 -7.40 11.89
CA VAL A 195 17.45 -8.59 12.29
C VAL A 195 18.81 -8.54 11.61
N THR A 196 19.86 -8.58 12.41
CA THR A 196 21.24 -8.51 11.90
C THR A 196 21.64 -9.87 11.33
N ARG A 197 22.29 -9.87 10.15
CA ARG A 197 22.85 -11.09 9.56
C ARG A 197 23.89 -11.71 10.45
N SER A 198 23.97 -13.01 10.47
CA SER A 198 24.99 -13.78 11.19
C SER A 198 26.36 -13.72 10.51
N GLY A 199 26.40 -13.52 9.18
CA GLY A 199 27.61 -13.48 8.39
C GLY A 199 27.74 -12.24 7.51
N VAL A 200 28.99 -11.83 7.19
CA VAL A 200 29.26 -10.70 6.29
C VAL A 200 29.11 -11.17 4.84
N GLY A 201 28.13 -10.62 4.13
CA GLY A 201 27.97 -10.81 2.69
C GLY A 201 27.32 -12.13 2.26
N PHE A 202 26.87 -12.97 3.18
CA PHE A 202 26.10 -14.17 2.85
C PHE A 202 24.93 -14.35 3.81
N LEU A 203 23.94 -15.12 3.36
CA LEU A 203 22.74 -15.45 4.11
C LEU A 203 22.90 -16.83 4.76
N ASP A 204 22.48 -16.96 6.03
CA ASP A 204 22.40 -18.23 6.72
C ASP A 204 20.93 -18.57 7.03
N TRP A 205 20.59 -19.87 7.10
CA TRP A 205 19.28 -20.34 7.50
C TRP A 205 18.87 -19.84 8.91
N THR A 206 19.83 -19.59 9.77
CA THR A 206 19.62 -19.02 11.10
C THR A 206 19.07 -17.61 11.04
N ASP A 207 19.43 -16.83 10.02
CA ASP A 207 18.90 -15.49 9.82
C ASP A 207 17.40 -15.52 9.54
N ILE A 208 16.99 -16.45 8.67
CA ILE A 208 15.56 -16.68 8.36
C ILE A 208 14.81 -17.12 9.60
N ALA A 209 15.41 -18.01 10.41
CA ALA A 209 14.82 -18.47 11.67
C ALA A 209 14.65 -17.30 12.67
N HIS A 210 15.67 -16.45 12.81
CA HIS A 210 15.62 -15.27 13.69
C HIS A 210 14.61 -14.24 13.22
N MET A 211 14.39 -14.09 11.91
CA MET A 211 13.31 -13.24 11.40
C MET A 211 11.93 -13.85 11.72
N ALA A 212 11.76 -15.16 11.49
CA ALA A 212 10.49 -15.83 11.73
C ALA A 212 10.07 -15.82 13.20
N GLU A 213 11.00 -15.97 14.15
CA GLU A 213 10.71 -15.93 15.60
C GLU A 213 10.20 -14.57 16.09
N ARG A 214 10.50 -13.49 15.34
CA ARG A 214 10.06 -12.12 15.64
C ARG A 214 8.67 -11.80 15.10
N LEU A 215 8.09 -12.70 14.30
CA LEU A 215 6.76 -12.50 13.73
C LEU A 215 5.66 -12.67 14.79
N LEU A 216 4.64 -11.83 14.73
CA LEU A 216 3.46 -11.99 15.57
C LEU A 216 2.79 -13.35 15.32
N PRO A 217 2.36 -14.08 16.37
CA PRO A 217 1.75 -15.40 16.20
C PRO A 217 0.54 -15.42 15.26
N ARG A 218 -0.28 -14.37 15.28
CA ARG A 218 -1.43 -14.24 14.38
C ARG A 218 -1.04 -13.99 12.93
N SER A 219 0.10 -13.37 12.70
CA SER A 219 0.59 -13.02 11.37
C SER A 219 1.13 -14.19 10.57
N TRP A 220 1.31 -15.36 11.18
CA TRP A 220 1.78 -16.55 10.47
C TRP A 220 0.85 -17.01 9.33
N GLU A 221 -0.43 -16.68 9.39
CA GLU A 221 -1.43 -17.06 8.38
C GLU A 221 -1.43 -16.12 7.17
N THR A 222 -1.04 -14.85 7.36
CA THR A 222 -1.18 -13.79 6.34
C THR A 222 0.12 -13.15 5.93
N ALA A 223 1.21 -13.45 6.64
CA ALA A 223 2.53 -12.93 6.35
C ALA A 223 3.05 -13.40 4.98
N VAL A 224 3.93 -12.61 4.41
CA VAL A 224 4.61 -12.88 3.14
C VAL A 224 6.08 -12.47 3.25
N TRP A 225 6.95 -13.30 2.69
CA TRP A 225 8.34 -12.94 2.46
C TRP A 225 8.45 -12.10 1.20
N LEU A 226 9.11 -10.97 1.28
CA LEU A 226 9.53 -10.18 0.14
C LEU A 226 11.03 -10.37 -0.05
N ILE A 227 11.43 -10.78 -1.24
CA ILE A 227 12.81 -11.20 -1.51
C ILE A 227 13.28 -10.53 -2.79
N ASN A 228 14.45 -9.91 -2.76
CA ASN A 228 15.09 -9.44 -3.99
C ASN A 228 15.44 -10.65 -4.87
N PRO A 229 15.15 -10.63 -6.19
CA PRO A 229 15.50 -11.73 -7.07
C PRO A 229 16.98 -12.14 -7.02
N GLY A 230 17.88 -11.18 -6.79
CA GLY A 230 19.32 -11.44 -6.63
C GLY A 230 19.70 -12.17 -5.33
N ALA A 231 18.79 -12.27 -4.36
CA ALA A 231 19.01 -13.00 -3.11
C ALA A 231 18.57 -14.47 -3.18
N ILE A 232 17.89 -14.89 -4.23
CA ILE A 232 17.32 -16.24 -4.34
C ILE A 232 18.42 -17.31 -4.42
N ASP A 233 19.53 -17.01 -5.08
CA ASP A 233 20.66 -17.92 -5.21
C ASP A 233 21.30 -18.22 -3.85
N GLU A 234 21.61 -17.18 -3.07
CA GLU A 234 22.13 -17.34 -1.71
C GLU A 234 21.12 -17.99 -0.76
N LEU A 235 19.82 -17.72 -0.96
CA LEU A 235 18.76 -18.37 -0.20
C LEU A 235 18.73 -19.89 -0.46
N LEU A 236 18.97 -20.31 -1.70
CA LEU A 236 19.09 -21.73 -2.05
C LEU A 236 20.30 -22.38 -1.39
N GLU A 237 21.43 -21.69 -1.37
CA GLU A 237 22.64 -22.17 -0.69
C GLU A 237 22.43 -22.25 0.83
N ALA A 238 21.87 -21.21 1.43
CA ALA A 238 21.59 -21.13 2.86
C ALA A 238 20.61 -22.19 3.35
N THR A 239 19.63 -22.54 2.53
CA THR A 239 18.59 -23.53 2.86
C THR A 239 18.90 -24.93 2.38
N ALA A 240 20.11 -25.15 1.85
CA ALA A 240 20.55 -26.48 1.43
C ALA A 240 20.43 -27.49 2.59
N PRO A 241 19.88 -28.67 2.35
CA PRO A 241 19.55 -29.60 3.43
C PRO A 241 20.81 -30.13 4.12
N VAL A 242 20.97 -29.77 5.38
CA VAL A 242 21.79 -30.57 6.29
C VAL A 242 21.07 -31.90 6.47
N ALA A 243 21.76 -33.00 6.30
CA ALA A 243 21.20 -34.35 6.30
C ALA A 243 20.09 -34.50 7.36
N ASN A 244 18.86 -34.89 6.91
CA ASN A 244 17.64 -35.08 7.70
C ASN A 244 16.80 -33.84 8.09
N GLN A 245 17.02 -32.66 7.55
CA GLN A 245 16.10 -31.55 7.75
C GLN A 245 15.11 -31.42 6.57
N ALA A 246 13.83 -31.17 6.91
CA ALA A 246 12.82 -30.84 5.92
C ALA A 246 13.25 -29.60 5.12
N THR A 247 12.97 -29.61 3.84
CA THR A 247 13.29 -28.50 2.94
C THR A 247 12.62 -27.22 3.46
N ILE A 248 13.42 -26.27 3.92
CA ILE A 248 12.92 -24.99 4.45
C ILE A 248 12.34 -24.14 3.30
N LEU A 249 12.95 -24.25 2.13
CA LEU A 249 12.53 -23.57 0.90
C LEU A 249 11.81 -24.54 -0.03
N ASP A 250 10.54 -24.31 -0.26
CA ASP A 250 9.74 -25.02 -1.27
C ASP A 250 9.53 -24.12 -2.49
N LEU A 251 10.29 -24.39 -3.54
CA LEU A 251 10.17 -23.64 -4.79
C LEU A 251 8.91 -23.98 -5.58
N SER A 252 8.35 -25.18 -5.40
CA SER A 252 7.16 -25.61 -6.13
C SER A 252 5.90 -24.89 -5.63
N GLU A 253 5.79 -24.72 -4.32
CA GLU A 253 4.70 -23.98 -3.68
C GLU A 253 5.06 -22.49 -3.40
N ARG A 254 6.28 -22.08 -3.71
CA ARG A 254 6.81 -20.75 -3.40
C ARG A 254 6.66 -20.38 -1.93
N LYS A 255 7.11 -21.27 -1.06
CA LYS A 255 7.07 -21.09 0.39
C LYS A 255 8.46 -21.15 0.99
N LEU A 256 8.72 -20.26 1.93
CA LEU A 256 9.90 -20.28 2.79
C LEU A 256 9.40 -20.44 4.22
N TRP A 257 9.79 -21.54 4.88
CA TRP A 257 9.30 -21.90 6.23
C TRP A 257 7.77 -21.95 6.33
N GLY A 258 7.10 -22.45 5.29
CA GLY A 258 5.64 -22.55 5.23
C GLY A 258 4.91 -21.23 4.91
N ILE A 259 5.60 -20.10 4.89
CA ILE A 259 5.06 -18.78 4.55
C ILE A 259 5.36 -18.49 3.07
N PRO A 260 4.40 -17.98 2.28
CA PRO A 260 4.61 -17.68 0.86
C PRO A 260 5.67 -16.60 0.68
N PHE A 261 6.45 -16.67 -0.40
CA PHE A 261 7.39 -15.64 -0.78
C PHE A 261 7.07 -15.02 -2.14
N ILE A 262 7.37 -13.73 -2.27
CA ILE A 262 7.20 -12.95 -3.49
C ILE A 262 8.55 -12.37 -3.88
N PRO A 263 9.13 -12.80 -5.02
CA PRO A 263 10.29 -12.13 -5.56
C PRO A 263 9.88 -10.75 -6.07
N THR A 264 10.57 -9.70 -5.63
CA THR A 264 10.28 -8.33 -6.05
C THR A 264 11.54 -7.48 -6.16
N GLU A 265 11.64 -6.73 -7.25
CA GLU A 265 12.71 -5.77 -7.49
C GLU A 265 12.65 -4.53 -6.57
N LYS A 266 11.55 -4.38 -5.81
CA LYS A 266 11.39 -3.29 -4.85
C LYS A 266 12.13 -3.51 -3.53
N CYS A 267 12.57 -4.75 -3.27
CA CYS A 267 13.53 -5.02 -2.21
C CYS A 267 14.92 -4.52 -2.59
N GLN A 268 15.70 -4.08 -1.60
CA GLN A 268 17.07 -3.61 -1.83
C GLN A 268 17.98 -4.71 -2.39
N ALA A 269 19.12 -4.30 -2.96
CA ALA A 269 20.09 -5.24 -3.47
C ALA A 269 20.63 -6.12 -2.34
N MET A 270 20.98 -7.36 -2.70
CA MET A 270 21.55 -8.34 -1.77
C MET A 270 22.72 -7.75 -0.96
N GLY A 271 22.73 -8.04 0.34
CA GLY A 271 23.75 -7.53 1.28
C GLY A 271 23.47 -6.13 1.81
N THR A 272 22.31 -5.54 1.52
CA THR A 272 21.86 -4.26 2.09
C THR A 272 20.62 -4.47 2.96
N GLN A 273 20.32 -3.53 3.84
CA GLN A 273 19.12 -3.60 4.66
C GLN A 273 17.86 -3.64 3.78
N GLY A 274 17.03 -4.67 3.94
CA GLY A 274 15.75 -4.79 3.23
C GLY A 274 15.83 -5.56 1.92
N ASP A 275 16.89 -6.31 1.68
CA ASP A 275 16.95 -7.29 0.60
C ASP A 275 16.00 -8.49 0.83
N ILE A 276 15.79 -8.85 2.08
CA ILE A 276 14.79 -9.80 2.54
C ILE A 276 13.95 -9.15 3.64
N ALA A 277 12.65 -9.18 3.49
CA ALA A 277 11.71 -8.69 4.49
C ALA A 277 10.58 -9.69 4.72
N LEU A 278 10.14 -9.82 5.96
CA LEU A 278 8.97 -10.59 6.37
C LEU A 278 7.90 -9.61 6.83
N CYS A 279 6.79 -9.54 6.09
CA CYS A 279 5.77 -8.54 6.29
C CYS A 279 4.39 -9.18 6.41
N ASP A 280 3.58 -8.68 7.35
CA ASP A 280 2.15 -8.93 7.38
C ASP A 280 1.38 -7.63 7.18
N PHE A 281 0.78 -7.47 6.02
CA PHE A 281 -0.08 -6.34 5.68
C PHE A 281 -1.54 -6.58 6.05
N GLY A 282 -1.90 -7.83 6.32
CA GLY A 282 -3.25 -8.27 6.69
C GLY A 282 -3.64 -7.88 8.11
N HIS A 283 -4.83 -8.31 8.53
CA HIS A 283 -5.39 -8.08 9.86
C HIS A 283 -5.39 -6.61 10.34
N GLY A 284 -5.30 -5.65 9.41
CA GLY A 284 -5.23 -4.23 9.73
C GLY A 284 -3.85 -3.77 10.21
N HIS A 285 -2.78 -4.57 10.03
CA HIS A 285 -1.42 -4.16 10.40
C HIS A 285 -0.90 -3.02 9.53
N TYR A 286 -1.34 -2.96 8.27
CA TYR A 286 -1.10 -1.83 7.38
C TYR A 286 -2.42 -1.25 6.89
N LEU A 287 -2.59 0.05 7.05
CA LEU A 287 -3.81 0.77 6.68
C LEU A 287 -3.51 1.70 5.53
N ILE A 288 -4.37 1.67 4.52
CA ILE A 288 -4.30 2.56 3.36
C ILE A 288 -5.56 3.42 3.37
N ALA A 289 -5.39 4.74 3.28
CA ALA A 289 -6.47 5.68 3.06
C ALA A 289 -6.40 6.19 1.63
N ASP A 290 -7.45 6.03 0.85
CA ASP A 290 -7.50 6.58 -0.50
C ASP A 290 -8.72 7.49 -0.72
N ARG A 291 -8.59 8.37 -1.73
CA ARG A 291 -9.63 9.30 -2.14
C ARG A 291 -9.91 9.15 -3.62
N GLU A 292 -10.99 9.77 -4.03
CA GLU A 292 -11.49 9.77 -5.39
C GLU A 292 -10.40 10.08 -6.43
N MET A 293 -10.35 9.25 -7.45
CA MET A 293 -9.49 9.42 -8.62
C MET A 293 -10.05 10.48 -9.54
N ARG A 294 -9.19 11.32 -10.10
CA ARG A 294 -9.52 12.34 -11.08
C ARG A 294 -8.66 12.21 -12.31
N ILE A 295 -9.27 12.43 -13.49
CA ILE A 295 -8.57 12.40 -14.75
C ILE A 295 -8.76 13.72 -15.49
N ALA A 296 -7.70 14.17 -16.18
CA ALA A 296 -7.72 15.36 -17.03
C ALA A 296 -6.90 15.12 -18.28
N ALA A 297 -7.27 15.81 -19.36
CA ALA A 297 -6.56 15.76 -20.63
C ALA A 297 -6.21 17.17 -21.11
N SER A 298 -5.08 17.35 -21.77
CA SER A 298 -4.71 18.63 -22.39
C SER A 298 -3.77 18.41 -23.56
N ARG A 299 -3.99 19.17 -24.65
CA ARG A 299 -3.07 19.29 -25.79
C ARG A 299 -2.05 20.41 -25.59
N HIS A 300 -2.34 21.35 -24.68
CA HIS A 300 -1.56 22.55 -24.45
C HIS A 300 -0.81 22.46 -23.13
N VAL A 301 0.29 21.68 -23.11
CA VAL A 301 1.18 21.61 -21.95
C VAL A 301 2.39 22.48 -22.22
N PRO A 302 2.71 23.48 -21.35
CA PRO A 302 3.86 24.33 -21.53
C PRO A 302 5.16 23.54 -21.70
N GLY A 303 5.93 23.86 -22.76
CA GLY A 303 7.20 23.17 -23.03
C GLY A 303 7.07 21.83 -23.74
N SER A 304 5.90 21.41 -24.18
CA SER A 304 5.67 20.19 -24.94
C SER A 304 5.43 20.46 -26.42
N TYR A 305 5.72 19.46 -27.24
CA TYR A 305 5.47 19.47 -28.68
C TYR A 305 4.12 18.87 -29.10
N GLY A 306 3.21 18.61 -28.14
CA GLY A 306 1.95 17.90 -28.37
C GLY A 306 1.07 18.45 -29.50
N PHE A 307 1.13 19.76 -29.75
CA PHE A 307 0.43 20.37 -30.89
C PHE A 307 1.08 20.03 -32.25
N THR A 308 2.41 19.86 -32.28
CA THR A 308 3.15 19.56 -33.53
C THR A 308 3.27 18.05 -33.77
N THR A 309 3.13 17.24 -32.74
CA THR A 309 3.19 15.76 -32.81
C THR A 309 1.82 15.10 -32.82
N ASP A 310 0.75 15.90 -32.73
CA ASP A 310 -0.65 15.45 -32.71
C ASP A 310 -0.96 14.48 -31.55
N GLU A 311 -0.47 14.87 -30.33
CA GLU A 311 -0.59 14.11 -29.11
C GLU A 311 -1.38 14.86 -28.03
N THR A 312 -2.08 14.10 -27.20
CA THR A 312 -2.79 14.58 -26.01
C THR A 312 -2.12 14.06 -24.74
N PHE A 313 -1.87 14.96 -23.78
CA PHE A 313 -1.39 14.55 -22.44
C PHE A 313 -2.56 14.19 -21.54
N TRP A 314 -2.54 12.98 -21.03
CA TRP A 314 -3.49 12.47 -20.05
C TRP A 314 -2.87 12.44 -18.67
N LYS A 315 -3.60 12.96 -17.67
CA LYS A 315 -3.17 13.03 -16.28
C LYS A 315 -4.20 12.39 -15.37
N ILE A 316 -3.76 11.46 -14.54
CA ILE A 316 -4.52 10.92 -13.41
C ILE A 316 -3.99 11.54 -12.13
N VAL A 317 -4.90 11.92 -11.24
CA VAL A 317 -4.58 12.42 -9.91
C VAL A 317 -5.40 11.64 -8.90
N LEU A 318 -4.73 11.06 -7.94
CA LEU A 318 -5.35 10.44 -6.78
C LEU A 318 -4.68 10.93 -5.50
N ARG A 319 -5.32 10.69 -4.38
CA ARG A 319 -4.73 10.99 -3.08
C ARG A 319 -4.76 9.73 -2.24
N VAL A 320 -3.58 9.31 -1.79
CA VAL A 320 -3.39 8.08 -1.05
C VAL A 320 -2.41 8.31 0.10
N ASP A 321 -2.64 7.63 1.21
CA ASP A 321 -1.71 7.51 2.32
C ASP A 321 -1.71 6.08 2.83
N GLY A 322 -0.63 5.67 3.47
CA GLY A 322 -0.50 4.37 4.07
C GLY A 322 0.41 4.43 5.29
N GLN A 323 0.00 3.73 6.34
CA GLN A 323 0.81 3.66 7.57
C GLN A 323 0.62 2.32 8.27
N PRO A 324 1.69 1.80 8.93
CA PRO A 324 1.56 0.73 9.90
C PRO A 324 0.64 1.12 11.07
N LEU A 325 -0.26 0.24 11.47
CA LEU A 325 -1.11 0.48 12.64
C LEU A 325 -0.29 0.48 13.93
N MET A 326 0.71 -0.39 14.01
CA MET A 326 1.63 -0.47 15.14
C MET A 326 2.72 0.61 15.00
N THR A 327 3.03 1.27 16.10
CA THR A 327 4.08 2.31 16.15
C THR A 327 5.34 1.85 16.85
N VAL A 328 5.27 0.75 17.59
CA VAL A 328 6.41 0.11 18.28
C VAL A 328 6.22 -1.40 18.25
N PRO A 329 7.32 -2.19 18.31
CA PRO A 329 7.23 -3.64 18.48
C PRO A 329 6.60 -4.01 19.82
N ILE A 330 5.92 -5.15 19.89
CA ILE A 330 5.23 -5.61 21.09
C ILE A 330 6.15 -6.52 21.90
N THR A 331 6.29 -6.25 23.18
CA THR A 331 6.89 -7.19 24.14
C THR A 331 5.91 -8.34 24.38
N PRO A 332 6.31 -9.61 24.14
CA PRO A 332 5.41 -10.75 24.34
C PRO A 332 5.10 -10.98 25.81
N TYR A 333 3.98 -11.68 26.08
CA TYR A 333 3.59 -12.05 27.46
C TYR A 333 4.65 -12.89 28.16
N ARG A 334 5.32 -13.80 27.42
CA ARG A 334 6.43 -14.61 27.87
C ARG A 334 7.49 -14.66 26.75
N GLY A 335 8.74 -14.40 27.09
CA GLY A 335 9.86 -14.34 26.17
C GLY A 335 10.58 -13.00 26.21
N ALA A 336 11.80 -12.96 25.70
CA ALA A 336 12.66 -11.77 25.73
C ALA A 336 12.57 -10.97 24.43
N ASN A 337 12.24 -11.62 23.30
CA ASN A 337 12.30 -11.01 21.98
C ASN A 337 10.99 -10.29 21.66
N THR A 338 11.10 -9.03 21.25
CA THR A 338 9.93 -8.26 20.78
C THR A 338 9.40 -8.82 19.47
N LEU A 339 8.09 -8.66 19.25
CA LEU A 339 7.36 -9.16 18.09
C LEU A 339 6.80 -8.00 17.26
N SER A 340 6.79 -8.18 15.94
CA SER A 340 6.21 -7.21 15.01
C SER A 340 5.53 -7.90 13.83
N ALA A 341 4.74 -7.14 13.09
CA ALA A 341 4.24 -7.52 11.77
C ALA A 341 5.25 -7.25 10.65
N PHE A 342 6.32 -6.46 10.92
CA PHE A 342 7.30 -6.03 9.92
C PHE A 342 8.71 -6.31 10.42
N ILE A 343 9.41 -7.18 9.74
CA ILE A 343 10.77 -7.60 10.06
C ILE A 343 11.63 -7.48 8.81
N VAL A 344 12.83 -6.98 8.96
CA VAL A 344 13.75 -6.78 7.84
C VAL A 344 15.13 -7.32 8.19
N LEU A 345 15.77 -7.94 7.21
CA LEU A 345 17.16 -8.34 7.35
C LEU A 345 18.07 -7.12 7.15
N THR A 346 19.05 -6.96 8.01
CA THR A 346 20.04 -5.86 7.94
C THR A 346 21.46 -6.41 7.88
N THR A 347 22.36 -5.58 7.40
CA THR A 347 23.79 -5.92 7.32
C THR A 347 24.39 -6.05 8.71
N THR A 348 25.45 -6.84 8.84
CA THR A 348 26.34 -6.75 9.99
C THR A 348 26.98 -5.38 10.01
N SER A 349 26.87 -4.68 11.13
CA SER A 349 27.54 -3.41 11.37
C SER A 349 29.07 -3.56 11.41
#